data_93c539dc1f684837ffff7401515268d9
#
_entry.id   93c539dc1f684837ffff7401515268d9
#
_cell.length_a   1.000
_cell.length_b   1.000
_cell.length_c   1.000
_cell.angle_alpha   90.00
_cell.angle_beta   90.00
_cell.angle_gamma   90.00
#
_symmetry.space_group_name_H-M   'P 1'
#
loop_
_entity.id
_entity.type
_entity.pdbx_description
1 polymer ?
#
loop_
_entity_poly.entity_id
_entity_poly.type
_entity_poly.pdbx_seq_one_letter_code
_entity_poly.pdbx_strand_id
1 'polypeptide(L)'
;YMKIHEGSRTDMGTWGMQCLGMFRSYQDIDEYFTKYNITSYMGMTKDNVKPGMLIYKDIRGAEQTDGTYAGPDGVVSYENDQVRLSNRSNPYGFTTNLSAEWKGISLSAQISASWGGYSFVPTSALKIGNMVGSGSGSYTDLEYTNMPSFWNTDNMFVYNDVVDASGNVVVKANRNAKYPNLRWGSVNSVNSTFWRVSGTRVSMNRLTLAYAIPSKFTRLIGIESCRFNVTGQNLFSFYNPYPDNFIDPMTSYGSYPTLRKFTIGVNVTF
;
A
#
# COMPACT_ATOMS: atom_id res chain seq x y z
N TYR A 1 19.67 -3.40 -17.37
CA TYR A 1 18.22 -3.53 -17.42
C TYR A 1 17.86 -4.79 -18.20
N MET A 2 17.10 -5.66 -17.57
CA MET A 2 16.54 -6.82 -18.28
C MET A 2 15.03 -6.63 -18.35
N LYS A 3 14.51 -6.50 -19.56
CA LYS A 3 13.08 -6.59 -19.81
C LYS A 3 12.62 -7.99 -19.40
N ILE A 4 11.49 -8.09 -18.73
CA ILE A 4 10.90 -9.39 -18.40
C ILE A 4 10.36 -9.99 -19.69
N HIS A 5 10.99 -11.05 -20.15
CA HIS A 5 10.49 -11.86 -21.27
C HIS A 5 9.64 -13.02 -20.74
N GLU A 6 8.77 -13.53 -21.59
CA GLU A 6 8.00 -14.73 -21.30
C GLU A 6 8.96 -15.89 -20.92
N GLY A 7 8.70 -16.57 -19.82
CA GLY A 7 9.57 -17.60 -19.26
C GLY A 7 10.73 -17.10 -18.40
N SER A 8 10.83 -15.77 -18.14
CA SER A 8 11.85 -15.22 -17.27
C SER A 8 11.63 -15.57 -15.80
N ARG A 9 12.70 -15.39 -15.02
CA ARG A 9 12.69 -15.72 -13.58
C ARG A 9 11.62 -14.94 -12.81
N THR A 10 10.95 -15.63 -11.89
CA THR A 10 9.89 -15.04 -11.06
C THR A 10 10.40 -14.14 -9.92
N ASP A 11 11.71 -14.08 -9.71
CA ASP A 11 12.38 -13.29 -8.66
C ASP A 11 12.84 -11.89 -9.12
N MET A 12 12.42 -11.43 -10.28
CA MET A 12 12.84 -10.14 -10.86
C MET A 12 12.32 -8.91 -10.09
N GLY A 13 11.42 -9.09 -9.14
CA GLY A 13 10.87 -8.01 -8.33
C GLY A 13 9.75 -7.23 -9.03
N THR A 14 9.47 -6.05 -8.50
CA THR A 14 8.44 -5.15 -9.06
C THR A 14 9.09 -4.03 -9.83
N TRP A 15 8.58 -3.75 -11.03
CA TRP A 15 9.04 -2.72 -11.94
C TRP A 15 8.01 -1.61 -12.06
N GLY A 16 8.45 -0.40 -12.37
CA GLY A 16 7.60 0.75 -12.55
C GLY A 16 8.38 2.04 -12.72
N MET A 17 7.69 3.17 -12.68
CA MET A 17 8.23 4.47 -13.01
C MET A 17 9.00 5.11 -11.84
N GLN A 18 10.09 5.80 -12.15
CA GLN A 18 10.74 6.69 -11.20
C GLN A 18 10.01 8.03 -11.18
N CYS A 19 9.31 8.31 -10.09
CA CYS A 19 8.61 9.58 -9.88
C CYS A 19 9.56 10.65 -9.36
N LEU A 20 9.52 11.83 -9.99
CA LEU A 20 10.28 13.02 -9.60
C LEU A 20 9.46 13.99 -8.74
N GLY A 21 8.14 13.84 -8.72
CA GLY A 21 7.22 14.72 -8.02
C GLY A 21 5.86 14.79 -8.69
N MET A 22 5.19 15.93 -8.59
CA MET A 22 3.89 16.20 -9.18
C MET A 22 3.88 17.59 -9.80
N PHE A 23 3.33 17.71 -11.01
CA PHE A 23 3.08 19.01 -11.62
C PHE A 23 2.07 19.81 -10.79
N ARG A 24 2.50 20.93 -10.23
CA ARG A 24 1.65 21.79 -9.40
C ARG A 24 1.10 22.97 -10.16
N SER A 25 1.74 23.33 -11.26
CA SER A 25 1.37 24.44 -12.13
C SER A 25 1.63 24.12 -13.61
N TYR A 26 1.09 24.92 -14.51
CA TYR A 26 1.42 24.86 -15.94
C TYR A 26 2.87 25.29 -16.19
N GLN A 27 3.43 26.15 -15.35
CA GLN A 27 4.84 26.53 -15.42
C GLN A 27 5.75 25.32 -15.16
N ASP A 28 5.44 24.46 -14.19
CA ASP A 28 6.22 23.25 -13.92
C ASP A 28 6.23 22.32 -15.15
N ILE A 29 5.08 22.24 -15.86
CA ILE A 29 4.98 21.46 -17.08
C ILE A 29 5.89 22.05 -18.16
N ASP A 30 5.85 23.37 -18.37
CA ASP A 30 6.69 24.08 -19.33
C ASP A 30 8.18 23.88 -19.05
N GLU A 31 8.58 24.05 -17.79
CA GLU A 31 9.97 23.87 -17.34
C GLU A 31 10.44 22.42 -17.54
N TYR A 32 9.61 21.44 -17.19
CA TYR A 32 9.94 20.03 -17.33
C TYR A 32 10.12 19.65 -18.81
N PHE A 33 9.17 20.00 -19.68
CA PHE A 33 9.23 19.71 -21.11
C PHE A 33 10.44 20.37 -21.78
N THR A 34 10.74 21.62 -21.41
CA THR A 34 11.90 22.35 -21.95
C THR A 34 13.23 21.78 -21.44
N LYS A 35 13.32 21.56 -20.12
CA LYS A 35 14.57 21.10 -19.50
C LYS A 35 15.03 19.73 -19.98
N TYR A 36 14.08 18.81 -20.19
CA TYR A 36 14.37 17.43 -20.57
C TYR A 36 14.07 17.13 -22.03
N ASN A 37 13.76 18.16 -22.85
CA ASN A 37 13.40 18.04 -24.27
C ASN A 37 12.28 17.02 -24.51
N ILE A 38 11.26 16.99 -23.64
CA ILE A 38 10.17 16.02 -23.74
C ILE A 38 9.27 16.36 -24.93
N THR A 39 9.01 15.37 -25.77
CA THR A 39 8.12 15.46 -26.95
C THR A 39 6.80 14.74 -26.73
N SER A 40 6.80 13.68 -25.90
CA SER A 40 5.61 12.91 -25.54
C SER A 40 5.68 12.46 -24.08
N TYR A 41 4.56 12.54 -23.38
CA TYR A 41 4.46 12.20 -21.98
C TYR A 41 3.32 11.21 -21.73
N MET A 42 3.62 9.96 -21.42
CA MET A 42 2.63 8.89 -21.21
C MET A 42 1.60 8.83 -22.36
N GLY A 43 2.07 8.97 -23.60
CA GLY A 43 1.24 9.00 -24.81
C GLY A 43 0.50 10.31 -25.07
N MET A 44 0.78 11.36 -24.31
CA MET A 44 0.13 12.67 -24.45
C MET A 44 1.11 13.72 -24.97
N THR A 45 0.56 14.70 -25.70
CA THR A 45 1.27 15.95 -26.01
C THR A 45 1.26 16.88 -24.80
N LYS A 46 2.14 17.87 -24.77
CA LYS A 46 2.29 18.87 -23.70
C LYS A 46 0.96 19.50 -23.28
N ASP A 47 0.12 19.87 -24.25
CA ASP A 47 -1.16 20.55 -24.00
C ASP A 47 -2.17 19.69 -23.23
N ASN A 48 -2.02 18.37 -23.27
CA ASN A 48 -2.86 17.41 -22.56
C ASN A 48 -2.35 17.09 -21.16
N VAL A 49 -1.11 17.41 -20.83
CA VAL A 49 -0.56 17.27 -19.47
C VAL A 49 -1.14 18.35 -18.58
N LYS A 50 -1.57 17.97 -17.39
CA LYS A 50 -2.27 18.87 -16.47
C LYS A 50 -1.65 18.88 -15.07
N PRO A 51 -1.75 20.01 -14.37
CA PRO A 51 -1.39 20.04 -12.95
C PRO A 51 -2.17 19.00 -12.15
N GLY A 52 -1.49 18.32 -11.21
CA GLY A 52 -2.01 17.18 -10.48
C GLY A 52 -1.66 15.81 -11.08
N MET A 53 -0.95 15.78 -12.21
CA MET A 53 -0.30 14.57 -12.72
C MET A 53 1.06 14.39 -12.07
N LEU A 54 1.45 13.13 -11.81
CA LEU A 54 2.79 12.78 -11.35
C LEU A 54 3.82 13.02 -12.46
N ILE A 55 5.05 13.37 -12.07
CA ILE A 55 6.18 13.60 -12.97
C ILE A 55 7.03 12.33 -12.97
N TYR A 56 7.22 11.73 -14.14
CA TYR A 56 8.08 10.55 -14.30
C TYR A 56 9.36 10.92 -15.05
N LYS A 57 10.42 10.21 -14.72
CA LYS A 57 11.72 10.40 -15.34
C LYS A 57 11.79 9.67 -16.67
N ASP A 58 12.21 10.36 -17.71
CA ASP A 58 12.70 9.77 -18.97
C ASP A 58 14.05 9.10 -18.68
N ILE A 59 14.17 7.82 -18.97
CA ILE A 59 15.34 7.01 -18.61
C ILE A 59 15.99 6.45 -19.86
N ARG A 60 15.20 5.96 -20.83
CA ARG A 60 15.70 5.32 -22.04
C ARG A 60 14.64 5.27 -23.15
N GLY A 61 15.12 5.19 -24.37
CA GLY A 61 14.30 4.91 -25.54
C GLY A 61 13.95 3.43 -25.69
N ALA A 62 13.34 3.11 -26.83
CA ALA A 62 12.98 1.74 -27.19
C ALA A 62 14.22 0.83 -27.34
N GLU A 63 14.00 -0.47 -27.17
CA GLU A 63 15.01 -1.50 -27.41
C GLU A 63 15.44 -1.48 -28.89
N GLN A 64 16.75 -1.45 -29.11
CA GLN A 64 17.36 -1.49 -30.44
C GLN A 64 17.50 -2.95 -30.91
N THR A 65 17.79 -3.13 -32.19
CA THR A 65 17.93 -4.45 -32.83
C THR A 65 19.05 -5.31 -32.24
N ASP A 66 20.04 -4.68 -31.60
CA ASP A 66 21.16 -5.35 -30.94
C ASP A 66 20.87 -5.67 -29.45
N GLY A 67 19.64 -5.42 -28.99
CA GLY A 67 19.22 -5.62 -27.61
C GLY A 67 19.69 -4.55 -26.62
N THR A 68 20.29 -3.48 -27.08
CA THR A 68 20.68 -2.32 -26.27
C THR A 68 19.56 -1.29 -26.19
N TYR A 69 19.70 -0.34 -25.27
CA TYR A 69 18.77 0.77 -25.10
C TYR A 69 19.55 2.09 -25.24
N ALA A 70 19.01 3.00 -26.01
CA ALA A 70 19.47 4.37 -26.00
C ALA A 70 19.20 5.02 -24.63
N GLY A 71 19.88 6.11 -24.33
CA GLY A 71 19.55 6.95 -23.17
C GLY A 71 18.18 7.62 -23.32
N PRO A 72 17.88 8.63 -22.49
CA PRO A 72 16.65 9.42 -22.58
C PRO A 72 16.41 9.92 -23.99
N ASP A 73 15.19 9.70 -24.52
CA ASP A 73 14.84 10.00 -25.91
C ASP A 73 13.79 11.12 -26.04
N GLY A 74 13.38 11.72 -24.93
CA GLY A 74 12.34 12.73 -24.87
C GLY A 74 10.92 12.15 -24.91
N VAL A 75 10.76 10.82 -24.83
CA VAL A 75 9.46 10.15 -24.78
C VAL A 75 9.30 9.41 -23.47
N VAL A 76 8.54 9.98 -22.56
CA VAL A 76 8.24 9.30 -21.29
C VAL A 76 7.13 8.27 -21.50
N SER A 77 7.45 7.00 -21.31
CA SER A 77 6.50 5.90 -21.51
C SER A 77 6.61 4.85 -20.41
N TYR A 78 5.47 4.23 -20.05
CA TYR A 78 5.49 3.11 -19.11
C TYR A 78 6.26 1.90 -19.64
N GLU A 79 6.30 1.72 -20.95
CA GLU A 79 6.96 0.58 -21.58
C GLU A 79 8.49 0.64 -21.46
N ASN A 80 9.07 1.81 -21.69
CA ASN A 80 10.53 1.96 -21.80
C ASN A 80 11.19 2.46 -20.51
N ASP A 81 10.52 3.33 -19.72
CA ASP A 81 11.14 4.06 -18.61
C ASP A 81 11.01 3.40 -17.24
N GLN A 82 10.74 2.09 -17.24
CA GLN A 82 10.65 1.37 -15.98
C GLN A 82 12.03 1.14 -15.34
N VAL A 83 12.04 1.21 -14.02
CA VAL A 83 13.14 0.79 -13.16
C VAL A 83 12.67 -0.26 -12.15
N ARG A 84 13.61 -1.03 -11.62
CA ARG A 84 13.29 -1.97 -10.55
C ARG A 84 12.99 -1.19 -9.27
N LEU A 85 11.75 -1.28 -8.80
CA LEU A 85 11.28 -0.56 -7.63
C LEU A 85 11.48 -1.34 -6.32
N SER A 86 11.42 -2.66 -6.36
CA SER A 86 11.64 -3.50 -5.19
C SER A 86 12.04 -4.92 -5.55
N ASN A 87 12.59 -5.63 -4.58
CA ASN A 87 12.66 -7.08 -4.59
C ASN A 87 11.25 -7.65 -4.37
N ARG A 88 11.04 -8.92 -4.74
CA ARG A 88 9.73 -9.57 -4.65
C ARG A 88 9.19 -9.69 -3.23
N SER A 89 10.07 -9.85 -2.24
CA SER A 89 9.70 -10.09 -0.85
C SER A 89 10.67 -9.42 0.12
N ASN A 90 10.27 -9.35 1.38
CA ASN A 90 11.17 -8.96 2.45
C ASN A 90 12.27 -10.01 2.61
N PRO A 91 13.55 -9.64 2.48
CA PRO A 91 14.66 -10.59 2.61
C PRO A 91 14.98 -10.94 4.07
N TYR A 92 14.54 -10.12 5.02
CA TYR A 92 14.82 -10.29 6.43
C TYR A 92 13.55 -10.49 7.24
N GLY A 93 13.63 -11.28 8.30
CA GLY A 93 12.53 -11.46 9.23
C GLY A 93 12.84 -12.44 10.33
N PHE A 94 12.04 -12.38 11.38
CA PHE A 94 12.06 -13.35 12.47
C PHE A 94 10.65 -13.54 13.04
N THR A 95 10.48 -14.66 13.73
CA THR A 95 9.36 -14.87 14.64
C THR A 95 9.93 -15.24 15.99
N THR A 96 9.50 -14.53 17.02
CA THR A 96 9.91 -14.79 18.41
C THR A 96 8.71 -15.20 19.25
N ASN A 97 8.96 -16.12 20.21
CA ASN A 97 8.01 -16.50 21.23
C ASN A 97 8.59 -16.04 22.57
N LEU A 98 7.86 -15.19 23.24
CA LEU A 98 8.19 -14.71 24.58
C LEU A 98 7.24 -15.34 25.57
N SER A 99 7.75 -15.81 26.69
CA SER A 99 6.91 -16.34 27.77
C SER A 99 7.45 -15.93 29.12
N ALA A 100 6.52 -15.68 30.05
CA ALA A 100 6.82 -15.40 31.45
C ALA A 100 5.79 -16.11 32.32
N GLU A 101 6.26 -16.63 33.45
CA GLU A 101 5.38 -17.27 34.45
C GLU A 101 5.69 -16.74 35.84
N TRP A 102 4.61 -16.42 36.58
CA TRP A 102 4.73 -15.97 37.94
C TRP A 102 3.49 -16.37 38.75
N LYS A 103 3.69 -17.10 39.85
CA LYS A 103 2.64 -17.52 40.77
C LYS A 103 1.41 -18.17 40.11
N GLY A 104 1.66 -19.03 39.10
CA GLY A 104 0.60 -19.71 38.37
C GLY A 104 -0.02 -18.92 37.21
N ILE A 105 0.31 -17.64 37.07
CA ILE A 105 -0.05 -16.83 35.90
C ILE A 105 1.04 -17.00 34.85
N SER A 106 0.68 -17.40 33.64
CA SER A 106 1.61 -17.46 32.50
C SER A 106 1.12 -16.59 31.36
N LEU A 107 2.04 -15.82 30.80
CA LEU A 107 1.83 -14.98 29.64
C LEU A 107 2.76 -15.48 28.52
N SER A 108 2.23 -15.73 27.35
CA SER A 108 3.03 -16.02 26.15
C SER A 108 2.59 -15.17 24.99
N ALA A 109 3.56 -14.67 24.23
CA ALA A 109 3.35 -13.81 23.08
C ALA A 109 4.18 -14.31 21.90
N GLN A 110 3.57 -14.36 20.71
CA GLN A 110 4.26 -14.61 19.46
C GLN A 110 4.24 -13.36 18.61
N ILE A 111 5.42 -12.86 18.29
CA ILE A 111 5.62 -11.65 17.48
C ILE A 111 6.40 -12.04 16.24
N SER A 112 5.91 -11.63 15.07
CA SER A 112 6.63 -11.76 13.79
C SER A 112 6.99 -10.40 13.25
N ALA A 113 8.20 -10.30 12.71
CA ALA A 113 8.67 -9.12 12.01
C ALA A 113 9.33 -9.52 10.68
N SER A 114 9.11 -8.72 9.63
CA SER A 114 9.84 -8.86 8.36
C SER A 114 10.10 -7.49 7.77
N TRP A 115 11.24 -7.30 7.07
CA TRP A 115 11.66 -6.01 6.54
C TRP A 115 12.67 -6.14 5.40
N GLY A 116 13.06 -4.99 4.82
CA GLY A 116 14.08 -4.87 3.77
C GLY A 116 13.52 -4.88 2.35
N GLY A 117 12.22 -5.11 2.17
CA GLY A 117 11.51 -4.97 0.91
C GLY A 117 10.59 -3.76 0.88
N TYR A 118 9.84 -3.65 -0.22
CA TYR A 118 8.83 -2.63 -0.40
C TYR A 118 7.50 -3.27 -0.81
N SER A 119 6.43 -2.59 -0.44
CA SER A 119 5.07 -2.84 -0.93
C SER A 119 4.60 -1.63 -1.73
N PHE A 120 3.43 -1.74 -2.33
CA PHE A 120 2.85 -0.67 -3.14
C PHE A 120 1.40 -0.44 -2.73
N VAL A 121 0.97 0.81 -2.82
CA VAL A 121 -0.46 1.11 -2.77
C VAL A 121 -1.12 0.42 -3.97
N PRO A 122 -2.13 -0.43 -3.77
CA PRO A 122 -2.76 -1.19 -4.86
C PRO A 122 -3.33 -0.27 -5.95
N THR A 123 -3.08 -0.59 -7.21
CA THR A 123 -3.55 0.21 -8.35
C THR A 123 -5.08 0.36 -8.36
N SER A 124 -5.81 -0.64 -7.86
CA SER A 124 -7.26 -0.59 -7.70
C SER A 124 -7.74 0.49 -6.71
N ALA A 125 -6.89 0.86 -5.75
CA ALA A 125 -7.16 1.96 -4.81
C ALA A 125 -6.81 3.35 -5.38
N LEU A 126 -6.26 3.42 -6.59
CA LEU A 126 -5.74 4.63 -7.23
C LEU A 126 -6.54 5.06 -8.47
N LYS A 127 -7.60 4.34 -8.83
CA LYS A 127 -8.42 4.61 -10.03
C LYS A 127 -9.88 4.77 -9.65
N ILE A 128 -10.50 5.87 -10.07
CA ILE A 128 -11.93 6.11 -9.84
C ILE A 128 -12.79 4.94 -10.39
N GLY A 129 -12.54 4.47 -11.60
CA GLY A 129 -13.29 3.37 -12.20
C GLY A 129 -13.25 2.06 -11.41
N ASN A 130 -12.21 1.82 -10.61
CA ASN A 130 -12.12 0.66 -9.73
C ASN A 130 -12.73 0.93 -8.36
N MET A 131 -12.97 2.19 -8.01
CA MET A 131 -13.59 2.59 -6.74
C MET A 131 -15.12 2.61 -6.85
N VAL A 132 -15.64 2.84 -8.04
CA VAL A 132 -17.10 3.00 -8.32
C VAL A 132 -17.76 1.65 -8.69
N GLY A 133 -17.10 0.52 -8.47
CA GLY A 133 -17.63 -0.79 -8.86
C GLY A 133 -17.52 -1.06 -10.36
N SER A 134 -17.57 -2.34 -10.71
CA SER A 134 -17.35 -2.77 -12.09
C SER A 134 -18.53 -2.41 -12.97
N GLY A 135 -18.38 -1.49 -13.89
CA GLY A 135 -19.12 -1.59 -15.12
C GLY A 135 -19.74 -0.34 -15.68
N SER A 136 -20.12 0.68 -14.94
CA SER A 136 -20.92 1.74 -15.59
C SER A 136 -20.26 3.10 -15.71
N GLY A 137 -19.14 3.34 -15.08
CA GLY A 137 -18.48 4.66 -15.13
C GLY A 137 -19.38 5.83 -14.71
N SER A 138 -20.50 5.55 -14.09
CA SER A 138 -21.41 6.57 -13.58
C SER A 138 -20.91 7.08 -12.23
N TYR A 139 -20.68 8.37 -12.14
CA TYR A 139 -20.30 9.05 -10.90
C TYR A 139 -21.42 9.06 -9.83
N THR A 140 -22.60 8.57 -10.17
CA THR A 140 -23.76 8.49 -9.27
C THR A 140 -23.62 7.42 -8.20
N ASP A 141 -22.69 6.46 -8.39
CA ASP A 141 -22.49 5.34 -7.46
C ASP A 141 -21.35 5.63 -6.45
N LEU A 142 -20.87 6.86 -6.35
CA LEU A 142 -19.83 7.26 -5.38
C LEU A 142 -20.23 6.99 -3.92
N GLU A 143 -21.50 6.95 -3.62
CA GLU A 143 -22.04 6.65 -2.28
C GLU A 143 -21.74 5.22 -1.82
N TYR A 144 -21.47 4.30 -2.74
CA TYR A 144 -21.26 2.88 -2.47
C TYR A 144 -19.81 2.41 -2.70
N THR A 145 -18.88 3.34 -2.88
CA THR A 145 -17.50 3.00 -3.21
C THR A 145 -16.64 2.83 -1.98
N ASN A 146 -15.81 1.79 -1.98
CA ASN A 146 -14.74 1.60 -1.00
C ASN A 146 -13.55 2.54 -1.30
N MET A 147 -13.80 3.84 -1.33
CA MET A 147 -12.76 4.82 -1.53
C MET A 147 -11.85 4.86 -0.31
N PRO A 148 -10.52 4.66 -0.46
CA PRO A 148 -9.62 4.76 0.67
C PRO A 148 -9.69 6.13 1.35
N SER A 149 -9.61 6.15 2.68
CA SER A 149 -9.77 7.36 3.51
C SER A 149 -8.75 8.47 3.21
N PHE A 150 -7.59 8.11 2.68
CA PHE A 150 -6.57 9.10 2.31
C PHE A 150 -6.94 9.96 1.08
N TRP A 151 -7.93 9.53 0.27
CA TRP A 151 -8.52 10.35 -0.78
C TRP A 151 -9.57 11.28 -0.20
N ASN A 152 -9.13 12.43 0.27
CA ASN A 152 -10.01 13.50 0.78
C ASN A 152 -9.53 14.85 0.25
N THR A 153 -10.34 15.88 0.42
CA THR A 153 -10.09 17.22 -0.08
C THR A 153 -8.84 17.87 0.50
N ASP A 154 -8.42 17.47 1.70
CA ASP A 154 -7.23 18.00 2.36
C ASP A 154 -5.94 17.38 1.83
N ASN A 155 -6.02 16.16 1.32
CA ASN A 155 -4.88 15.39 0.87
C ASN A 155 -4.73 15.30 -0.65
N MET A 156 -5.80 15.55 -1.41
CA MET A 156 -5.83 15.42 -2.87
C MET A 156 -5.56 16.78 -3.55
N PHE A 157 -4.77 16.75 -4.61
CA PHE A 157 -4.46 17.93 -5.41
C PHE A 157 -5.68 18.45 -6.15
N VAL A 158 -6.00 19.73 -5.96
CA VAL A 158 -7.04 20.47 -6.66
C VAL A 158 -6.46 21.80 -7.14
N TYR A 159 -6.43 22.03 -8.46
CA TYR A 159 -5.75 23.17 -9.04
C TYR A 159 -6.52 24.48 -8.84
N ASN A 160 -7.84 24.48 -9.08
CA ASN A 160 -8.74 25.61 -8.88
C ASN A 160 -9.89 25.19 -7.98
N ASP A 161 -10.56 26.17 -7.38
CA ASP A 161 -11.79 25.93 -6.65
C ASP A 161 -12.82 25.24 -7.55
N VAL A 162 -13.49 24.25 -7.02
CA VAL A 162 -14.61 23.56 -7.67
C VAL A 162 -15.88 24.19 -7.15
N VAL A 163 -16.71 24.68 -8.06
CA VAL A 163 -17.97 25.35 -7.72
C VAL A 163 -19.17 24.52 -8.19
N ASP A 164 -20.27 24.60 -7.44
CA ASP A 164 -21.54 24.00 -7.84
C ASP A 164 -22.24 24.84 -8.93
N ALA A 165 -23.41 24.40 -9.40
CA ALA A 165 -24.21 25.10 -10.41
C ALA A 165 -24.71 26.49 -9.92
N SER A 166 -24.71 26.73 -8.61
CA SER A 166 -25.11 28.00 -7.98
C SER A 166 -23.92 28.94 -7.73
N GLY A 167 -22.70 28.52 -8.07
CA GLY A 167 -21.47 29.29 -7.88
C GLY A 167 -20.84 29.19 -6.50
N ASN A 168 -21.34 28.30 -5.61
CA ASN A 168 -20.74 28.08 -4.29
C ASN A 168 -19.51 27.19 -4.41
N VAL A 169 -18.45 27.49 -3.66
CA VAL A 169 -17.25 26.65 -3.62
C VAL A 169 -17.55 25.38 -2.82
N VAL A 170 -17.55 24.23 -3.48
CA VAL A 170 -17.75 22.90 -2.86
C VAL A 170 -16.42 22.22 -2.52
N VAL A 171 -15.35 22.47 -3.28
CA VAL A 171 -13.99 22.03 -2.96
C VAL A 171 -13.03 23.20 -3.23
N LYS A 172 -12.23 23.56 -2.23
CA LYS A 172 -11.21 24.59 -2.37
C LYS A 172 -9.98 24.04 -3.10
N ALA A 173 -9.30 24.94 -3.83
CA ALA A 173 -8.00 24.65 -4.42
C ALA A 173 -7.00 24.19 -3.34
N ASN A 174 -6.29 23.10 -3.63
CA ASN A 174 -5.23 22.55 -2.80
C ASN A 174 -4.02 22.16 -3.66
N ARG A 175 -3.18 23.15 -3.98
CA ARG A 175 -2.01 22.97 -4.83
C ARG A 175 -0.82 22.35 -4.08
N ASN A 176 -0.85 22.36 -2.74
CA ASN A 176 0.19 21.80 -1.88
C ASN A 176 -0.15 20.38 -1.38
N ALA A 177 -1.20 19.78 -1.90
CA ALA A 177 -1.65 18.45 -1.52
C ALA A 177 -0.55 17.39 -1.65
N LYS A 178 -0.66 16.37 -0.82
CA LYS A 178 0.26 15.23 -0.80
C LYS A 178 0.04 14.28 -1.98
N TYR A 179 -1.22 14.03 -2.33
CA TYR A 179 -1.61 13.05 -3.36
C TYR A 179 -2.04 13.73 -4.66
N PRO A 180 -1.79 13.09 -5.82
CA PRO A 180 -2.17 13.63 -7.11
C PRO A 180 -3.68 13.66 -7.29
N ASN A 181 -4.16 14.29 -8.37
CA ASN A 181 -5.58 14.33 -8.67
C ASN A 181 -6.07 12.98 -9.21
N LEU A 182 -7.15 12.44 -8.64
CA LEU A 182 -7.78 11.18 -9.06
C LEU A 182 -8.28 11.19 -10.51
N ARG A 183 -8.64 12.36 -11.04
CA ARG A 183 -9.10 12.51 -12.43
C ARG A 183 -8.09 11.98 -13.45
N TRP A 184 -6.81 12.04 -13.13
CA TRP A 184 -5.72 11.63 -14.01
C TRP A 184 -5.22 10.22 -13.70
N GLY A 185 -6.16 9.31 -13.41
CA GLY A 185 -5.87 7.95 -12.96
C GLY A 185 -5.02 7.13 -13.94
N SER A 186 -5.13 7.35 -15.26
CA SER A 186 -4.30 6.65 -16.25
C SER A 186 -2.80 6.96 -16.10
N VAL A 187 -2.45 8.16 -15.66
CA VAL A 187 -1.06 8.57 -15.38
C VAL A 187 -0.70 8.28 -13.93
N ASN A 188 -1.56 8.68 -13.00
CA ASN A 188 -1.23 8.72 -11.58
C ASN A 188 -1.24 7.35 -10.90
N SER A 189 -1.90 6.34 -11.47
CA SER A 189 -2.07 5.02 -10.85
C SER A 189 -1.03 3.98 -11.27
N VAL A 190 -0.06 4.34 -12.12
CA VAL A 190 0.98 3.40 -12.53
C VAL A 190 1.91 3.09 -11.36
N ASN A 191 2.46 1.87 -11.33
CA ASN A 191 3.47 1.50 -10.36
C ASN A 191 4.65 2.47 -10.43
N SER A 192 4.97 3.10 -9.31
CA SER A 192 6.03 4.10 -9.26
C SER A 192 6.63 4.22 -7.87
N THR A 193 7.75 4.92 -7.79
CA THR A 193 8.36 5.25 -6.49
C THR A 193 7.45 6.10 -5.60
N PHE A 194 6.46 6.81 -6.18
CA PHE A 194 5.48 7.60 -5.42
C PHE A 194 4.56 6.72 -4.56
N TRP A 195 4.08 5.62 -5.11
CA TRP A 195 3.17 4.69 -4.45
C TRP A 195 3.87 3.56 -3.71
N ARG A 196 5.20 3.58 -3.70
CA ARG A 196 6.00 2.62 -2.98
C ARG A 196 5.98 2.94 -1.49
N VAL A 197 5.64 1.95 -0.67
CA VAL A 197 5.64 2.02 0.79
C VAL A 197 6.62 1.00 1.36
N SER A 198 7.03 1.15 2.60
CA SER A 198 7.87 0.15 3.27
C SER A 198 7.17 -1.21 3.26
N GLY A 199 7.90 -2.27 2.95
CA GLY A 199 7.42 -3.64 3.11
C GLY A 199 7.49 -4.17 4.54
N THR A 200 7.98 -3.36 5.47
CA THR A 200 8.12 -3.74 6.89
C THR A 200 6.77 -4.12 7.48
N ARG A 201 6.75 -5.26 8.15
CA ARG A 201 5.59 -5.79 8.86
C ARG A 201 6.02 -6.23 10.24
N VAL A 202 5.30 -5.80 11.27
CA VAL A 202 5.52 -6.23 12.64
C VAL A 202 4.16 -6.51 13.25
N SER A 203 3.91 -7.76 13.64
CA SER A 203 2.58 -8.20 14.08
C SER A 203 2.62 -9.02 15.35
N MET A 204 1.59 -8.88 16.16
CA MET A 204 1.26 -9.74 17.29
C MET A 204 0.36 -10.87 16.78
N ASN A 205 0.96 -12.03 16.47
CA ASN A 205 0.21 -13.16 15.90
C ASN A 205 -0.63 -13.87 16.94
N ARG A 206 -0.08 -14.03 18.17
CA ARG A 206 -0.75 -14.72 19.28
C ARG A 206 -0.34 -14.10 20.60
N LEU A 207 -1.32 -13.96 21.49
CA LEU A 207 -1.10 -13.63 22.87
C LEU A 207 -1.98 -14.58 23.72
N THR A 208 -1.35 -15.29 24.65
CA THR A 208 -2.06 -16.20 25.55
C THR A 208 -1.78 -15.81 26.99
N LEU A 209 -2.84 -15.60 27.76
CA LEU A 209 -2.81 -15.47 29.20
C LEU A 209 -3.42 -16.75 29.79
N ALA A 210 -2.73 -17.38 30.71
CA ALA A 210 -3.26 -18.54 31.42
C ALA A 210 -3.02 -18.45 32.91
N TYR A 211 -3.91 -19.09 33.67
CA TYR A 211 -3.81 -19.21 35.09
C TYR A 211 -4.00 -20.65 35.54
N ALA A 212 -3.01 -21.18 36.25
CA ALA A 212 -3.07 -22.49 36.88
C ALA A 212 -3.57 -22.31 38.30
N ILE A 213 -4.70 -22.93 38.61
CA ILE A 213 -5.25 -22.94 40.01
C ILE A 213 -4.29 -23.73 40.88
N PRO A 214 -3.89 -23.19 42.07
CA PRO A 214 -3.01 -23.91 42.96
C PRO A 214 -3.62 -25.26 43.38
N SER A 215 -2.81 -26.33 43.35
CA SER A 215 -3.24 -27.70 43.58
C SER A 215 -3.90 -27.93 44.93
N LYS A 216 -3.60 -27.09 45.92
CA LYS A 216 -4.29 -27.12 47.26
C LYS A 216 -5.80 -26.89 47.17
N PHE A 217 -6.28 -26.19 46.15
CA PHE A 217 -7.72 -25.96 45.96
C PHE A 217 -8.34 -27.02 45.03
N THR A 218 -7.64 -27.44 43.98
CA THR A 218 -8.18 -28.41 43.04
C THR A 218 -8.32 -29.81 43.64
N ARG A 219 -7.39 -30.22 44.50
CA ARG A 219 -7.43 -31.52 45.18
C ARG A 219 -8.62 -31.66 46.15
N LEU A 220 -9.16 -30.55 46.68
CA LEU A 220 -10.36 -30.58 47.53
C LEU A 220 -11.58 -31.11 46.79
N ILE A 221 -11.61 -31.02 45.48
CA ILE A 221 -12.70 -31.46 44.62
C ILE A 221 -12.32 -32.65 43.71
N GLY A 222 -11.22 -33.33 44.06
CA GLY A 222 -10.76 -34.53 43.31
C GLY A 222 -10.10 -34.24 41.96
N ILE A 223 -9.67 -33.00 41.71
CA ILE A 223 -8.99 -32.58 40.47
C ILE A 223 -7.49 -32.44 40.75
N GLU A 224 -6.65 -33.09 39.97
CA GLU A 224 -5.19 -32.98 40.07
C GLU A 224 -4.68 -31.62 39.67
N SER A 225 -5.15 -31.12 38.51
CA SER A 225 -4.79 -29.80 38.02
C SER A 225 -5.93 -29.13 37.24
N CYS A 226 -6.00 -27.81 37.30
CA CYS A 226 -6.94 -27.03 36.50
C CYS A 226 -6.25 -25.76 36.03
N ARG A 227 -6.30 -25.51 34.69
CA ARG A 227 -5.71 -24.33 34.06
C ARG A 227 -6.71 -23.66 33.14
N PHE A 228 -6.94 -22.40 33.32
CA PHE A 228 -7.72 -21.53 32.43
C PHE A 228 -6.76 -20.83 31.46
N ASN A 229 -7.17 -20.65 30.22
CA ASN A 229 -6.42 -19.85 29.27
C ASN A 229 -7.34 -19.01 28.40
N VAL A 230 -6.83 -17.84 28.00
CA VAL A 230 -7.44 -16.94 27.03
C VAL A 230 -6.39 -16.65 25.98
N THR A 231 -6.71 -16.95 24.73
CA THR A 231 -5.80 -16.75 23.59
C THR A 231 -6.43 -15.81 22.59
N GLY A 232 -5.71 -14.74 22.26
CA GLY A 232 -6.01 -13.87 21.13
C GLY A 232 -5.08 -14.17 19.94
N GLN A 233 -5.64 -14.21 18.74
CA GLN A 233 -4.88 -14.41 17.48
C GLN A 233 -5.12 -13.24 16.56
N ASN A 234 -4.10 -12.89 15.75
CA ASN A 234 -4.11 -11.79 14.78
C ASN A 234 -4.54 -10.46 15.45
N LEU A 235 -3.96 -10.15 16.61
CA LEU A 235 -4.46 -9.07 17.47
C LEU A 235 -4.28 -7.70 16.86
N PHE A 236 -3.08 -7.40 16.38
CA PHE A 236 -2.77 -6.12 15.74
C PHE A 236 -1.42 -6.14 15.03
N SER A 237 -1.24 -5.23 14.08
CA SER A 237 0.04 -4.85 13.49
C SER A 237 0.59 -3.64 14.24
N PHE A 238 1.87 -3.71 14.65
CA PHE A 238 2.55 -2.58 15.31
C PHE A 238 2.93 -1.47 14.33
N TYR A 239 3.00 -1.80 13.04
CA TYR A 239 3.38 -0.88 11.99
C TYR A 239 2.55 -1.12 10.74
N ASN A 240 1.95 -0.04 10.22
CA ASN A 240 1.24 -0.04 8.96
C ASN A 240 1.83 1.05 8.05
N PRO A 241 2.45 0.69 6.90
CA PRO A 241 3.06 1.65 5.99
C PRO A 241 2.07 2.33 5.03
N TYR A 242 0.83 1.85 4.97
CA TYR A 242 -0.15 2.38 4.03
C TYR A 242 -0.75 3.71 4.49
N PRO A 243 -1.08 4.62 3.57
CA PRO A 243 -1.72 5.89 3.91
C PRO A 243 -2.98 5.68 4.77
N ASP A 244 -3.10 6.44 5.86
CA ASP A 244 -4.24 6.39 6.80
C ASP A 244 -4.64 4.97 7.26
N ASN A 245 -3.69 4.03 7.18
CA ASN A 245 -3.93 2.62 7.52
C ASN A 245 -5.12 1.98 6.77
N PHE A 246 -5.43 2.44 5.56
CA PHE A 246 -6.61 2.03 4.79
C PHE A 246 -6.65 0.53 4.44
N ILE A 247 -5.53 -0.15 4.54
CA ILE A 247 -5.39 -1.59 4.33
C ILE A 247 -4.57 -2.21 5.46
N ASP A 248 -4.95 -3.39 5.92
CA ASP A 248 -4.15 -4.19 6.84
C ASP A 248 -2.92 -4.74 6.08
N PRO A 249 -1.67 -4.50 6.54
CA PRO A 249 -0.47 -5.03 5.91
C PRO A 249 -0.42 -6.55 5.77
N MET A 250 -1.25 -7.28 6.53
CA MET A 250 -1.35 -8.74 6.52
C MET A 250 -2.35 -9.27 5.48
N THR A 251 -3.13 -8.41 4.85
CA THR A 251 -4.15 -8.77 3.83
C THR A 251 -3.88 -8.09 2.51
N SER A 252 -4.46 -8.64 1.44
CA SER A 252 -4.49 -7.97 0.14
C SER A 252 -5.71 -7.04 0.06
N TYR A 253 -5.55 -5.89 -0.60
CA TYR A 253 -6.65 -4.96 -0.83
C TYR A 253 -7.79 -5.64 -1.60
N GLY A 254 -9.02 -5.44 -1.16
CA GLY A 254 -10.20 -6.08 -1.74
C GLY A 254 -10.43 -7.53 -1.30
N SER A 255 -9.53 -8.12 -0.49
CA SER A 255 -9.71 -9.43 0.10
C SER A 255 -10.47 -9.36 1.44
N TYR A 256 -11.01 -10.48 1.85
CA TYR A 256 -11.64 -10.58 3.19
C TYR A 256 -10.61 -10.24 4.28
N PRO A 257 -10.93 -9.36 5.24
CA PRO A 257 -9.98 -8.92 6.26
C PRO A 257 -9.58 -10.06 7.17
N THR A 258 -8.34 -10.01 7.67
CA THR A 258 -7.86 -10.94 8.69
C THR A 258 -8.64 -10.76 9.99
N LEU A 259 -9.36 -11.80 10.41
CA LEU A 259 -10.17 -11.75 11.62
C LEU A 259 -9.31 -11.88 12.88
N ARG A 260 -9.59 -11.05 13.86
CA ARG A 260 -9.13 -11.28 15.24
C ARG A 260 -9.94 -12.41 15.83
N LYS A 261 -9.26 -13.37 16.46
CA LYS A 261 -9.91 -14.53 17.06
C LYS A 261 -9.56 -14.62 18.54
N PHE A 262 -10.57 -14.79 19.36
CA PHE A 262 -10.40 -15.02 20.79
C PHE A 262 -10.92 -16.41 21.15
N THR A 263 -10.14 -17.12 21.94
CA THR A 263 -10.46 -18.47 22.39
C THR A 263 -10.28 -18.53 23.91
N ILE A 264 -11.25 -19.09 24.60
CA ILE A 264 -11.18 -19.40 26.02
C ILE A 264 -11.10 -20.92 26.15
N GLY A 265 -10.19 -21.40 26.96
CA GLY A 265 -9.99 -22.82 27.20
C GLY A 265 -9.83 -23.14 28.68
N VAL A 266 -10.23 -24.34 29.03
CA VAL A 266 -10.02 -24.92 30.36
C VAL A 266 -9.40 -26.28 30.19
N ASN A 267 -8.28 -26.53 30.84
CA ASN A 267 -7.62 -27.83 30.89
C ASN A 267 -7.77 -28.38 32.30
N VAL A 268 -8.34 -29.56 32.43
CA VAL A 268 -8.55 -30.27 33.72
C VAL A 268 -7.93 -31.65 33.65
N THR A 269 -7.17 -32.00 34.66
CA THR A 269 -6.63 -33.35 34.89
C THR A 269 -7.19 -33.89 36.18
N PHE A 270 -7.69 -35.13 36.10
CA PHE A 270 -8.28 -35.84 37.24
C PHE A 270 -7.32 -36.86 37.84
#